data_608481b42fd9d93f7adc89c611aae508
#
_entry.id   608481b42fd9d93f7adc89c611aae508
#
_cell.length_a   1.000
_cell.length_b   1.000
_cell.length_c   1.000
_cell.angle_alpha   90.00
_cell.angle_beta   90.00
_cell.angle_gamma   90.00
#
_symmetry.space_group_name_H-M   'P 1'
#
loop_
_entity.id
_entity.type
_entity.pdbx_description
1 polymer ?
#
loop_
_entity_poly.entity_id
_entity_poly.type
_entity_poly.pdbx_seq_one_letter_code
_entity_poly.pdbx_strand_id
1 'polypeptide(L)'
;MLNSNERMGFIIEYMSSYDEKIKMANKNGLFDAAKMFELFAIEVCNVWFGQKFSNLNDETATYPYVDLISENRELLVQVSTVQDVPTKIKTTLEKIRDSKDKKCSDLKNIVFFVLSNNSIDKVREYSGDNQIGSISFTIKDNLITTNDIITKAQNDLNFQKKLYKVLKDEYENFNINIRKFKGALELSNSGLKNIEGLINGEYEIDRNEFLEKITKDNERYISIQGGAGSGKSVLCKKYVENEKLVLYARAERFLEESHIDDIWGCCIQDVLECINGKKLIFFIDALEFIADCAETKFELLQYLYDMAEEYQNVYIVTSCRTSDKNAFIKLETNFSIKIYEVGDITEDELALLMKQYPIIHKMYKTNSYVDLLKSPFYINLIVSNSMDIDNIGDENSLREYIWKNIICLEEKSRMYGILSNKVIETVEKIVFERARKFMLGIHKDDIDRDMMHALLSEGVIAQQGDYIRLKYDIF
;
A
#
# COMPACT_ATOMS: atom_id res chain seq x y z
N MET A 1 35.45 5.77 12.78
CA MET A 1 35.39 6.65 11.58
C MET A 1 36.14 5.95 10.47
N LEU A 2 35.50 5.76 9.27
CA LEU A 2 36.21 5.20 8.12
C LEU A 2 37.38 6.10 7.69
N ASN A 3 38.46 5.51 7.23
CA ASN A 3 39.56 6.24 6.62
C ASN A 3 39.22 6.74 5.21
N SER A 4 40.09 7.53 4.58
CA SER A 4 39.84 8.09 3.24
C SER A 4 39.68 7.02 2.17
N ASN A 5 40.45 5.95 2.24
CA ASN A 5 40.40 4.88 1.25
C ASN A 5 39.09 4.05 1.35
N GLU A 6 38.64 3.79 2.58
CA GLU A 6 37.36 3.10 2.82
C GLU A 6 36.18 3.92 2.32
N ARG A 7 36.18 5.23 2.58
CA ARG A 7 35.14 6.13 2.02
C ARG A 7 35.17 6.16 0.51
N MET A 8 36.35 6.20 -0.08
CA MET A 8 36.51 6.21 -1.52
C MET A 8 36.02 4.92 -2.16
N GLY A 9 36.37 3.76 -1.55
CA GLY A 9 35.86 2.45 -1.97
C GLY A 9 34.32 2.43 -1.99
N PHE A 10 33.69 2.91 -0.92
CA PHE A 10 32.22 3.00 -0.86
C PHE A 10 31.63 3.90 -1.96
N ILE A 11 32.22 5.09 -2.17
CA ILE A 11 31.76 6.04 -3.20
C ILE A 11 31.83 5.38 -4.59
N ILE A 12 32.94 4.74 -4.93
CA ILE A 12 33.11 4.06 -6.23
C ILE A 12 32.09 2.96 -6.40
N GLU A 13 31.94 2.08 -5.41
CA GLU A 13 30.99 0.96 -5.46
C GLU A 13 29.56 1.46 -5.60
N TYR A 14 29.18 2.46 -4.77
CA TYR A 14 27.84 3.04 -4.79
C TYR A 14 27.52 3.67 -6.14
N MET A 15 28.36 4.59 -6.60
CA MET A 15 28.15 5.29 -7.87
C MET A 15 28.13 4.35 -9.08
N SER A 16 28.98 3.32 -9.08
CA SER A 16 29.03 2.33 -10.16
C SER A 16 27.81 1.41 -10.20
N SER A 17 27.22 1.09 -9.04
CA SER A 17 26.07 0.20 -8.93
C SER A 17 24.71 0.90 -8.91
N TYR A 18 24.70 2.23 -8.83
CA TYR A 18 23.46 3.01 -8.64
C TYR A 18 22.48 2.83 -9.80
N ASP A 19 22.96 2.90 -11.04
CA ASP A 19 22.14 2.70 -12.25
C ASP A 19 21.49 1.29 -12.27
N GLU A 20 22.22 0.26 -11.85
CA GLU A 20 21.70 -1.10 -11.74
C GLU A 20 20.64 -1.23 -10.65
N LYS A 21 20.85 -0.57 -9.51
CA LYS A 21 19.88 -0.56 -8.38
C LYS A 21 18.56 0.10 -8.80
N ILE A 22 18.62 1.23 -9.47
CA ILE A 22 17.44 1.93 -9.99
C ILE A 22 16.70 1.06 -11.02
N LYS A 23 17.41 0.44 -11.97
CA LYS A 23 16.81 -0.47 -12.94
C LYS A 23 16.15 -1.68 -12.29
N MET A 24 16.77 -2.26 -11.24
CA MET A 24 16.18 -3.36 -10.47
C MET A 24 14.91 -2.93 -9.74
N ALA A 25 14.91 -1.76 -9.09
CA ALA A 25 13.75 -1.24 -8.41
C ALA A 25 12.58 -1.02 -9.39
N ASN A 26 12.86 -0.44 -10.55
CA ASN A 26 11.87 -0.23 -11.61
C ASN A 26 11.35 -1.54 -12.21
N LYS A 27 12.22 -2.52 -12.46
CA LYS A 27 11.83 -3.85 -12.97
C LYS A 27 10.87 -4.58 -12.02
N ASN A 28 11.03 -4.39 -10.72
CA ASN A 28 10.12 -4.91 -9.70
C ASN A 28 8.82 -4.10 -9.58
N GLY A 29 8.65 -3.04 -10.36
CA GLY A 29 7.44 -2.24 -10.39
C GLY A 29 7.18 -1.39 -9.14
N LEU A 30 8.19 -1.20 -8.27
CA LEU A 30 8.03 -0.53 -6.99
C LEU A 30 8.17 0.99 -7.11
N PHE A 31 9.15 1.48 -7.91
CA PHE A 31 9.49 2.88 -7.98
C PHE A 31 9.71 3.34 -9.42
N ASP A 32 9.52 4.64 -9.66
CA ASP A 32 9.92 5.28 -10.90
C ASP A 32 11.43 5.58 -10.86
N ALA A 33 12.18 4.98 -11.80
CA ALA A 33 13.62 5.15 -11.86
C ALA A 33 14.05 6.61 -12.13
N ALA A 34 13.25 7.36 -12.89
CA ALA A 34 13.56 8.75 -13.21
C ALA A 34 13.43 9.62 -11.96
N LYS A 35 12.35 9.50 -11.22
CA LYS A 35 12.13 10.28 -9.99
C LYS A 35 13.19 9.98 -8.94
N MET A 36 13.51 8.69 -8.73
CA MET A 36 14.58 8.29 -7.82
C MET A 36 15.93 8.91 -8.20
N PHE A 37 16.20 8.97 -9.50
CA PHE A 37 17.44 9.57 -9.98
C PHE A 37 17.44 11.09 -9.81
N GLU A 38 16.32 11.77 -10.00
CA GLU A 38 16.19 13.21 -9.75
C GLU A 38 16.45 13.55 -8.28
N LEU A 39 15.86 12.81 -7.33
CA LEU A 39 16.08 12.99 -5.90
C LEU A 39 17.56 12.79 -5.52
N PHE A 40 18.17 11.71 -6.02
CA PHE A 40 19.59 11.46 -5.83
C PHE A 40 20.46 12.59 -6.42
N ALA A 41 20.11 13.07 -7.61
CA ALA A 41 20.85 14.14 -8.27
C ALA A 41 20.78 15.47 -7.49
N ILE A 42 19.66 15.77 -6.82
CA ILE A 42 19.55 16.96 -5.94
C ILE A 42 20.63 16.90 -4.87
N GLU A 43 20.73 15.78 -4.15
CA GLU A 43 21.68 15.64 -3.05
C GLU A 43 23.14 15.72 -3.52
N VAL A 44 23.45 15.08 -4.64
CA VAL A 44 24.81 15.17 -5.21
C VAL A 44 25.11 16.59 -5.72
N CYS A 45 24.17 17.27 -6.36
CA CYS A 45 24.32 18.66 -6.79
C CYS A 45 24.49 19.63 -5.61
N ASN A 46 23.75 19.40 -4.51
CA ASN A 46 23.91 20.18 -3.28
C ASN A 46 25.36 20.14 -2.77
N VAL A 47 25.96 18.94 -2.78
CA VAL A 47 27.36 18.78 -2.38
C VAL A 47 28.35 19.31 -3.41
N TRP A 48 28.07 19.10 -4.71
CA TRP A 48 28.95 19.52 -5.81
C TRP A 48 29.09 21.02 -5.92
N PHE A 49 27.96 21.73 -5.86
CA PHE A 49 27.90 23.20 -6.03
C PHE A 49 27.93 23.97 -4.70
N GLY A 50 27.73 23.29 -3.57
CA GLY A 50 27.69 23.91 -2.24
C GLY A 50 26.49 24.81 -2.02
N GLN A 51 25.38 24.60 -2.76
CA GLN A 51 24.12 25.32 -2.65
C GLN A 51 22.94 24.36 -2.79
N LYS A 52 21.74 24.79 -2.36
CA LYS A 52 20.55 23.96 -2.45
C LYS A 52 19.95 23.97 -3.85
N PHE A 53 19.43 22.80 -4.24
CA PHE A 53 18.64 22.57 -5.44
C PHE A 53 17.26 22.04 -5.09
N SER A 54 16.27 22.36 -5.92
CA SER A 54 14.91 21.83 -5.84
C SER A 54 14.51 21.25 -7.19
N ASN A 55 13.53 20.33 -7.17
CA ASN A 55 12.96 19.76 -8.38
C ASN A 55 11.95 20.73 -8.98
N LEU A 56 12.12 21.10 -10.24
CA LEU A 56 11.18 21.98 -10.95
C LEU A 56 9.84 21.33 -11.24
N ASN A 57 9.80 19.99 -11.30
CA ASN A 57 8.58 19.23 -11.52
C ASN A 57 7.64 19.25 -10.30
N ASP A 58 8.15 19.60 -9.11
CA ASP A 58 7.33 19.76 -7.88
C ASP A 58 6.58 21.10 -7.88
N GLU A 59 7.09 22.14 -8.61
CA GLU A 59 6.43 23.45 -8.72
C GLU A 59 5.37 23.49 -9.86
N THR A 60 5.57 22.71 -10.92
CA THR A 60 4.66 22.66 -12.09
C THR A 60 4.74 21.29 -12.74
N ALA A 61 3.62 20.65 -12.97
CA ALA A 61 3.45 19.25 -13.40
C ALA A 61 4.21 18.81 -14.68
N THR A 62 5.03 19.60 -15.28
CA THR A 62 6.05 19.27 -16.31
C THR A 62 6.79 20.53 -16.71
N TYR A 63 7.94 20.77 -16.14
CA TYR A 63 8.83 21.77 -16.69
C TYR A 63 9.56 21.15 -17.89
N PRO A 64 9.37 21.67 -19.12
CA PRO A 64 9.63 20.85 -20.31
C PRO A 64 11.11 20.68 -20.68
N TYR A 65 12.06 21.28 -19.94
CA TYR A 65 13.43 21.40 -20.43
C TYR A 65 14.53 21.00 -19.44
N VAL A 66 14.27 21.09 -18.14
CA VAL A 66 15.27 20.84 -17.11
C VAL A 66 14.59 20.30 -15.85
N ASP A 67 15.32 19.57 -15.05
CA ASP A 67 14.77 18.85 -13.90
C ASP A 67 14.97 19.62 -12.59
N LEU A 68 16.17 20.24 -12.39
CA LEU A 68 16.51 20.88 -11.13
C LEU A 68 16.88 22.34 -11.31
N ILE A 69 16.62 23.16 -10.28
CA ILE A 69 17.00 24.57 -10.20
C ILE A 69 17.70 24.87 -8.87
N SER A 70 18.76 25.70 -8.92
CA SER A 70 19.41 26.20 -7.72
C SER A 70 18.55 27.25 -6.98
N GLU A 71 18.70 27.34 -5.64
CA GLU A 71 17.95 28.27 -4.79
C GLU A 71 18.07 29.73 -5.25
N ASN A 72 19.25 30.15 -5.77
CA ASN A 72 19.49 31.46 -6.34
C ASN A 72 18.99 31.62 -7.78
N ARG A 73 18.39 30.59 -8.37
CA ARG A 73 17.85 30.52 -9.74
C ARG A 73 18.85 30.87 -10.88
N GLU A 74 20.14 30.75 -10.63
CA GLU A 74 21.19 31.02 -11.61
C GLU A 74 21.66 29.78 -12.36
N LEU A 75 21.43 28.60 -11.80
CA LEU A 75 21.92 27.32 -12.32
C LEU A 75 20.78 26.33 -12.50
N LEU A 76 20.66 25.81 -13.70
CA LEU A 76 19.75 24.70 -14.02
C LEU A 76 20.52 23.41 -14.19
N VAL A 77 19.90 22.29 -13.83
CA VAL A 77 20.47 20.97 -14.04
C VAL A 77 19.48 20.08 -14.79
N GLN A 78 19.92 19.54 -15.92
CA GLN A 78 19.23 18.45 -16.61
C GLN A 78 19.84 17.13 -16.16
N VAL A 79 19.01 16.29 -15.59
CA VAL A 79 19.40 14.96 -15.09
C VAL A 79 19.14 13.91 -16.18
N SER A 80 20.06 12.98 -16.41
CA SER A 80 19.88 11.97 -17.44
C SER A 80 20.58 10.64 -17.14
N THR A 81 19.87 9.55 -17.40
CA THR A 81 20.40 8.18 -17.44
C THR A 81 20.52 7.61 -18.85
N VAL A 82 20.34 8.47 -19.87
CA VAL A 82 20.27 8.05 -21.28
C VAL A 82 21.66 7.69 -21.81
N GLN A 83 21.74 6.65 -22.65
CA GLN A 83 22.99 6.24 -23.29
C GLN A 83 23.46 7.19 -24.38
N ASP A 84 22.54 7.84 -25.11
CA ASP A 84 22.84 8.84 -26.14
C ASP A 84 22.81 10.24 -25.56
N VAL A 85 23.86 10.57 -24.81
CA VAL A 85 24.04 11.87 -24.16
C VAL A 85 24.17 13.03 -25.16
N PRO A 86 24.88 12.90 -26.29
CA PRO A 86 24.97 14.00 -27.29
C PRO A 86 23.61 14.43 -27.83
N THR A 87 22.76 13.48 -28.22
CA THR A 87 21.40 13.78 -28.69
C THR A 87 20.55 14.42 -27.58
N LYS A 88 20.67 13.98 -26.34
CA LYS A 88 19.95 14.59 -25.22
C LYS A 88 20.39 16.02 -24.96
N ILE A 89 21.70 16.30 -24.97
CA ILE A 89 22.23 17.66 -24.84
C ILE A 89 21.67 18.55 -25.94
N LYS A 90 21.83 18.15 -27.21
CA LYS A 90 21.37 18.89 -28.37
C LYS A 90 19.88 19.23 -28.29
N THR A 91 19.04 18.21 -28.08
CA THR A 91 17.59 18.40 -28.04
C THR A 91 17.13 19.26 -26.87
N THR A 92 17.78 19.18 -25.71
CA THR A 92 17.47 20.04 -24.56
C THR A 92 17.86 21.48 -24.84
N LEU A 93 19.05 21.73 -25.38
CA LEU A 93 19.51 23.08 -25.73
C LEU A 93 18.64 23.70 -26.81
N GLU A 94 18.23 22.97 -27.86
CA GLU A 94 17.31 23.42 -28.90
C GLU A 94 15.95 23.80 -28.30
N LYS A 95 15.40 22.99 -27.40
CA LYS A 95 14.13 23.31 -26.74
C LYS A 95 14.20 24.55 -25.86
N ILE A 96 15.29 24.75 -25.12
CA ILE A 96 15.51 25.98 -24.34
C ILE A 96 15.58 27.20 -25.26
N ARG A 97 16.32 27.12 -26.38
CA ARG A 97 16.44 28.21 -27.38
C ARG A 97 15.08 28.58 -27.97
N ASP A 98 14.26 27.58 -28.29
CA ASP A 98 12.98 27.75 -28.95
C ASP A 98 11.83 28.07 -27.96
N SER A 99 12.12 28.05 -26.66
CA SER A 99 11.16 28.35 -25.60
C SER A 99 10.81 29.85 -25.60
N LYS A 100 9.48 30.12 -25.54
CA LYS A 100 8.95 31.48 -25.35
C LYS A 100 8.78 31.84 -23.87
N ASP A 101 9.19 30.96 -22.97
CA ASP A 101 9.03 31.15 -21.54
C ASP A 101 10.02 32.17 -20.99
N LYS A 102 9.50 33.27 -20.43
CA LYS A 102 10.32 34.34 -19.82
C LYS A 102 11.21 33.82 -18.69
N LYS A 103 10.83 32.72 -18.05
CA LYS A 103 11.65 32.10 -17.00
C LYS A 103 12.97 31.53 -17.53
N CYS A 104 13.04 31.20 -18.82
CA CYS A 104 14.27 30.74 -19.48
C CYS A 104 15.17 31.89 -20.01
N SER A 105 14.65 33.10 -20.14
CA SER A 105 15.42 34.26 -20.68
C SER A 105 16.48 34.80 -19.74
N ASP A 106 16.31 34.55 -18.42
CA ASP A 106 17.22 35.08 -17.38
C ASP A 106 18.26 34.06 -16.91
N LEU A 107 18.27 32.86 -17.53
CA LEU A 107 19.16 31.76 -17.15
C LEU A 107 20.61 32.06 -17.61
N LYS A 108 21.54 31.90 -16.68
CA LYS A 108 22.96 32.12 -16.93
C LYS A 108 23.72 30.87 -17.28
N ASN A 109 23.37 29.72 -16.61
CA ASN A 109 24.10 28.48 -16.78
C ASN A 109 23.17 27.26 -16.76
N ILE A 110 23.49 26.28 -17.58
CA ILE A 110 22.89 24.95 -17.57
C ILE A 110 23.97 23.89 -17.40
N VAL A 111 23.70 22.88 -16.59
CA VAL A 111 24.57 21.73 -16.40
C VAL A 111 23.81 20.47 -16.71
N PHE A 112 24.47 19.53 -17.37
CA PHE A 112 23.97 18.17 -17.56
C PHE A 112 24.63 17.24 -16.54
N PHE A 113 23.80 16.61 -15.71
CA PHE A 113 24.20 15.59 -14.76
C PHE A 113 23.85 14.22 -15.32
N VAL A 114 24.88 13.43 -15.65
CA VAL A 114 24.71 12.17 -16.36
C VAL A 114 25.29 11.02 -15.57
N LEU A 115 24.43 10.09 -15.16
CA LEU A 115 24.84 8.78 -14.66
C LEU A 115 24.93 7.81 -15.83
N SER A 116 26.15 7.55 -16.27
CA SER A 116 26.41 6.55 -17.31
C SER A 116 27.75 5.89 -17.06
N ASN A 117 27.75 4.56 -17.09
CA ASN A 117 28.96 3.75 -17.09
C ASN A 117 29.54 3.56 -18.50
N ASN A 118 28.87 4.10 -19.54
CA ASN A 118 29.34 3.99 -20.92
C ASN A 118 30.33 5.10 -21.27
N SER A 119 31.29 4.78 -22.10
CA SER A 119 32.43 5.61 -22.48
C SER A 119 32.03 7.06 -22.81
N ILE A 120 32.37 7.94 -21.90
CA ILE A 120 32.19 9.40 -21.96
C ILE A 120 33.06 10.02 -23.06
N ASP A 121 33.99 9.27 -23.60
CA ASP A 121 34.87 9.72 -24.67
C ASP A 121 34.11 10.20 -25.92
N LYS A 122 33.01 9.51 -26.27
CA LYS A 122 32.13 9.95 -27.37
C LYS A 122 31.35 11.26 -27.06
N VAL A 123 31.09 11.56 -25.80
CA VAL A 123 30.39 12.79 -25.39
C VAL A 123 31.37 13.95 -25.39
N ARG A 124 32.64 13.72 -25.07
CA ARG A 124 33.71 14.75 -25.10
C ARG A 124 34.08 15.18 -26.51
N GLU A 125 33.77 14.38 -27.53
CA GLU A 125 33.95 14.72 -28.93
C GLU A 125 32.80 15.58 -29.51
N TYR A 126 31.72 15.85 -28.70
CA TYR A 126 30.61 16.68 -29.13
C TYR A 126 31.02 18.15 -29.24
N SER A 127 31.13 18.63 -30.47
CA SER A 127 31.37 20.02 -30.83
C SER A 127 30.06 20.68 -31.27
N GLY A 128 29.09 20.83 -30.34
CA GLY A 128 27.84 21.55 -30.62
C GLY A 128 27.94 23.06 -30.40
N ASP A 129 26.89 23.81 -30.79
CA ASP A 129 26.79 25.23 -30.57
C ASP A 129 27.07 25.62 -29.13
N ASN A 130 28.12 26.37 -28.92
CA ASN A 130 28.60 26.76 -27.60
C ASN A 130 27.82 27.94 -26.99
N GLN A 131 26.82 28.46 -27.68
CA GLN A 131 26.06 29.60 -27.20
C GLN A 131 24.59 29.53 -27.62
N ILE A 132 23.70 29.57 -26.64
CA ILE A 132 22.24 29.56 -26.82
C ILE A 132 21.65 30.74 -26.05
N GLY A 133 21.29 31.79 -26.75
CA GLY A 133 20.88 33.06 -26.16
C GLY A 133 21.96 33.62 -25.24
N SER A 134 21.67 33.79 -23.95
CA SER A 134 22.61 34.21 -22.91
C SER A 134 23.40 33.05 -22.27
N ILE A 135 23.12 31.81 -22.63
CA ILE A 135 23.73 30.60 -22.01
C ILE A 135 24.97 30.22 -22.83
N SER A 136 26.13 30.23 -22.18
CA SER A 136 27.35 29.61 -22.68
C SER A 136 27.43 28.17 -22.25
N PHE A 137 27.57 27.22 -23.18
CA PHE A 137 27.70 25.81 -22.93
C PHE A 137 29.02 25.27 -23.43
N THR A 138 29.77 24.63 -22.53
CA THR A 138 30.95 23.83 -22.90
C THR A 138 30.85 22.48 -22.20
N ILE A 139 31.21 21.40 -22.87
CA ILE A 139 31.17 20.05 -22.29
C ILE A 139 32.06 19.99 -21.04
N LYS A 140 33.19 20.66 -21.06
CA LYS A 140 34.16 20.65 -19.96
C LYS A 140 33.57 21.21 -18.66
N ASP A 141 32.78 22.27 -18.75
CA ASP A 141 32.31 23.03 -17.60
C ASP A 141 30.84 22.70 -17.24
N ASN A 142 30.07 22.22 -18.21
CA ASN A 142 28.63 22.07 -18.10
C ASN A 142 28.16 20.60 -18.15
N LEU A 143 29.09 19.64 -18.18
CA LEU A 143 28.79 18.19 -18.08
C LEU A 143 29.41 17.60 -16.83
N ILE A 144 28.61 17.03 -15.97
CA ILE A 144 29.03 16.27 -14.79
C ILE A 144 28.65 14.81 -15.00
N THR A 145 29.64 13.94 -14.88
CA THR A 145 29.49 12.51 -15.04
C THR A 145 29.86 11.78 -13.75
N THR A 146 29.54 10.50 -13.67
CA THR A 146 29.98 9.63 -12.58
C THR A 146 31.49 9.69 -12.35
N ASN A 147 32.27 9.69 -13.42
CA ASN A 147 33.74 9.79 -13.34
C ASN A 147 34.22 11.13 -12.81
N ASP A 148 33.57 12.23 -13.15
CA ASP A 148 33.92 13.56 -12.66
C ASP A 148 33.66 13.64 -11.14
N ILE A 149 32.59 13.06 -10.66
CA ILE A 149 32.24 12.97 -9.24
C ILE A 149 33.29 12.14 -8.48
N ILE A 150 33.64 10.97 -9.01
CA ILE A 150 34.65 10.08 -8.43
C ILE A 150 36.02 10.80 -8.40
N THR A 151 36.42 11.43 -9.51
CA THR A 151 37.67 12.15 -9.62
C THR A 151 37.77 13.33 -8.64
N LYS A 152 36.67 14.09 -8.49
CA LYS A 152 36.61 15.18 -7.50
C LYS A 152 36.71 14.65 -6.08
N ALA A 153 36.03 13.54 -5.77
CA ALA A 153 36.09 12.91 -4.46
C ALA A 153 37.51 12.36 -4.12
N GLN A 154 38.28 11.92 -5.14
CA GLN A 154 39.67 11.52 -4.97
C GLN A 154 40.58 12.69 -4.63
N ASN A 155 40.36 13.85 -5.24
CA ASN A 155 41.23 15.01 -5.16
C ASN A 155 40.84 16.02 -4.07
N ASP A 156 39.58 15.97 -3.55
CA ASP A 156 39.06 16.87 -2.52
C ASP A 156 38.50 16.07 -1.35
N LEU A 157 39.27 16.02 -0.25
CA LEU A 157 38.88 15.30 0.97
C LEU A 157 37.61 15.87 1.64
N ASN A 158 37.34 17.16 1.49
CA ASN A 158 36.14 17.77 2.07
C ASN A 158 34.91 17.38 1.25
N PHE A 159 35.00 17.46 -0.07
CA PHE A 159 33.99 16.95 -0.97
C PHE A 159 33.75 15.46 -0.74
N GLN A 160 34.80 14.64 -0.65
CA GLN A 160 34.72 13.21 -0.36
C GLN A 160 33.93 12.93 0.93
N LYS A 161 34.19 13.65 2.02
CA LYS A 161 33.49 13.45 3.30
C LYS A 161 32.00 13.80 3.19
N LYS A 162 31.66 14.92 2.53
CA LYS A 162 30.28 15.34 2.35
C LYS A 162 29.53 14.37 1.43
N LEU A 163 30.14 14.01 0.30
CA LEU A 163 29.56 13.06 -0.64
C LEU A 163 29.34 11.69 0.03
N TYR A 164 30.34 11.17 0.73
CA TYR A 164 30.21 9.90 1.45
C TYR A 164 29.03 9.91 2.43
N LYS A 165 28.86 11.01 3.18
CA LYS A 165 27.74 11.13 4.13
C LYS A 165 26.40 11.04 3.39
N VAL A 166 26.22 11.81 2.33
CA VAL A 166 25.00 11.81 1.51
C VAL A 166 24.74 10.43 0.92
N LEU A 167 25.74 9.81 0.27
CA LEU A 167 25.57 8.50 -0.35
C LEU A 167 25.27 7.40 0.66
N LYS A 168 25.85 7.51 1.88
CA LYS A 168 25.59 6.56 2.95
C LYS A 168 24.17 6.70 3.49
N ASP A 169 23.74 7.91 3.76
CA ASP A 169 22.40 8.20 4.26
C ASP A 169 21.35 7.75 3.21
N GLU A 170 21.58 8.04 1.94
CA GLU A 170 20.74 7.59 0.82
C GLU A 170 20.74 6.06 0.68
N TYR A 171 21.90 5.41 0.77
CA TYR A 171 22.01 3.95 0.67
C TYR A 171 21.25 3.25 1.81
N GLU A 172 21.41 3.74 3.04
CA GLU A 172 20.74 3.17 4.21
C GLU A 172 19.22 3.38 4.11
N ASN A 173 18.79 4.60 3.83
CA ASN A 173 17.36 4.94 3.72
C ASN A 173 16.70 4.21 2.55
N PHE A 174 17.30 4.25 1.37
CA PHE A 174 16.77 3.59 0.17
C PHE A 174 16.58 2.08 0.37
N ASN A 175 17.60 1.38 0.87
CA ASN A 175 17.50 -0.07 1.08
C ASN A 175 16.52 -0.44 2.20
N ILE A 176 16.49 0.36 3.27
CA ILE A 176 15.57 0.14 4.39
C ILE A 176 14.14 0.38 3.93
N ASN A 177 13.87 1.48 3.26
CA ASN A 177 12.52 1.84 2.82
C ASN A 177 11.98 0.87 1.76
N ILE A 178 12.80 0.46 0.79
CA ILE A 178 12.42 -0.58 -0.17
C ILE A 178 12.08 -1.90 0.54
N ARG A 179 12.91 -2.34 1.48
CA ARG A 179 12.65 -3.59 2.21
C ARG A 179 11.39 -3.49 3.04
N LYS A 180 11.18 -2.39 3.74
CA LYS A 180 9.99 -2.14 4.54
C LYS A 180 8.74 -2.13 3.66
N PHE A 181 8.78 -1.43 2.53
CA PHE A 181 7.64 -1.39 1.61
C PHE A 181 7.34 -2.77 0.99
N LYS A 182 8.37 -3.52 0.59
CA LYS A 182 8.17 -4.92 0.15
C LYS A 182 7.55 -5.78 1.23
N GLY A 183 8.05 -5.67 2.47
CA GLY A 183 7.48 -6.36 3.61
C GLY A 183 6.01 -5.98 3.85
N ALA A 184 5.68 -4.69 3.74
CA ALA A 184 4.31 -4.20 3.84
C ALA A 184 3.39 -4.78 2.76
N LEU A 185 3.86 -4.88 1.50
CA LEU A 185 3.12 -5.51 0.40
C LEU A 185 2.94 -7.02 0.62
N GLU A 186 3.95 -7.71 1.10
CA GLU A 186 3.88 -9.15 1.40
C GLU A 186 2.89 -9.43 2.54
N LEU A 187 2.93 -8.64 3.61
CA LEU A 187 1.96 -8.71 4.71
C LEU A 187 0.54 -8.39 4.24
N SER A 188 0.37 -7.37 3.41
CA SER A 188 -0.91 -7.00 2.80
C SER A 188 -1.46 -8.13 1.94
N ASN A 189 -0.64 -8.72 1.08
CA ASN A 189 -1.02 -9.87 0.28
C ASN A 189 -1.39 -11.10 1.11
N SER A 190 -0.67 -11.35 2.21
CA SER A 190 -1.03 -12.41 3.15
C SER A 190 -2.37 -12.14 3.83
N GLY A 191 -2.60 -10.90 4.27
CA GLY A 191 -3.89 -10.47 4.83
C GLY A 191 -5.05 -10.65 3.86
N LEU A 192 -4.86 -10.25 2.59
CA LEU A 192 -5.86 -10.42 1.53
C LEU A 192 -6.18 -11.89 1.25
N LYS A 193 -5.18 -12.77 1.29
CA LYS A 193 -5.40 -14.22 1.11
C LYS A 193 -6.28 -14.82 2.20
N ASN A 194 -6.23 -14.29 3.41
CA ASN A 194 -7.04 -14.76 4.54
C ASN A 194 -8.52 -14.33 4.44
N ILE A 195 -8.89 -13.47 3.50
CA ILE A 195 -10.28 -13.14 3.20
C ILE A 195 -10.85 -14.28 2.35
N GLU A 196 -11.66 -15.15 2.97
CA GLU A 196 -12.30 -16.28 2.31
C GLU A 196 -13.51 -15.79 1.48
N GLY A 197 -13.53 -16.10 0.19
CA GLY A 197 -14.58 -15.66 -0.73
C GLY A 197 -15.46 -16.78 -1.28
N LEU A 198 -15.15 -18.04 -0.95
CA LEU A 198 -15.86 -19.21 -1.47
C LEU A 198 -16.76 -19.84 -0.41
N ILE A 199 -17.96 -20.20 -0.79
CA ILE A 199 -18.82 -21.05 0.01
C ILE A 199 -18.24 -22.48 0.02
N ASN A 200 -17.97 -23.00 1.21
CA ASN A 200 -17.34 -24.31 1.41
C ASN A 200 -15.98 -24.50 0.68
N GLY A 201 -15.29 -23.39 0.40
CA GLY A 201 -14.03 -23.45 -0.35
C GLY A 201 -14.17 -23.74 -1.86
N GLU A 202 -15.39 -23.86 -2.40
CA GLU A 202 -15.63 -24.36 -3.73
C GLU A 202 -16.50 -23.41 -4.59
N TYR A 203 -17.55 -22.83 -4.04
CA TYR A 203 -18.54 -22.08 -4.79
C TYR A 203 -18.42 -20.57 -4.59
N GLU A 204 -18.30 -19.83 -5.66
CA GLU A 204 -18.25 -18.37 -5.65
C GLU A 204 -19.62 -17.78 -6.01
N ILE A 205 -20.10 -16.85 -5.18
CA ILE A 205 -21.28 -16.06 -5.49
C ILE A 205 -20.88 -15.01 -6.55
N ASP A 206 -21.54 -15.06 -7.70
CA ASP A 206 -21.25 -14.15 -8.82
C ASP A 206 -21.84 -12.76 -8.55
N ARG A 207 -20.96 -11.80 -8.38
CA ARG A 207 -21.26 -10.37 -8.25
C ARG A 207 -20.45 -9.52 -9.22
N ASN A 208 -20.15 -10.04 -10.40
CA ASN A 208 -19.35 -9.37 -11.40
C ASN A 208 -19.97 -8.06 -11.88
N GLU A 209 -21.29 -7.97 -12.04
CA GLU A 209 -21.96 -6.73 -12.42
C GLU A 209 -21.71 -5.60 -11.40
N PHE A 210 -21.66 -5.93 -10.11
CA PHE A 210 -21.33 -4.99 -9.05
C PHE A 210 -19.88 -4.48 -9.18
N LEU A 211 -18.94 -5.39 -9.43
CA LEU A 211 -17.52 -5.05 -9.62
C LEU A 211 -17.28 -4.25 -10.91
N GLU A 212 -17.96 -4.60 -11.99
CA GLU A 212 -17.90 -3.86 -13.26
C GLU A 212 -18.38 -2.42 -13.09
N LYS A 213 -19.45 -2.21 -12.32
CA LYS A 213 -19.95 -0.86 -12.00
C LYS A 213 -18.89 -0.03 -11.28
N ILE A 214 -18.26 -0.56 -10.21
CA ILE A 214 -17.22 0.13 -9.46
C ILE A 214 -16.02 0.44 -10.37
N THR A 215 -15.60 -0.53 -11.17
CA THR A 215 -14.47 -0.37 -12.09
C THR A 215 -14.72 0.68 -13.15
N LYS A 216 -15.96 0.74 -13.68
CA LYS A 216 -16.37 1.72 -14.70
C LYS A 216 -16.43 3.14 -14.14
N ASP A 217 -16.91 3.30 -12.92
CA ASP A 217 -16.98 4.61 -12.26
C ASP A 217 -15.57 5.17 -11.97
N ASN A 218 -14.59 4.30 -11.74
CA ASN A 218 -13.17 4.63 -11.55
C ASN A 218 -12.92 5.75 -10.51
N GLU A 219 -13.67 5.73 -9.42
CA GLU A 219 -13.54 6.70 -8.34
C GLU A 219 -12.29 6.43 -7.49
N ARG A 220 -11.65 7.50 -7.01
CA ARG A 220 -10.43 7.38 -6.19
C ARG A 220 -10.72 6.89 -4.77
N TYR A 221 -11.83 7.31 -4.21
CA TYR A 221 -12.24 6.99 -2.85
C TYR A 221 -13.58 6.27 -2.90
N ILE A 222 -13.55 5.00 -2.53
CA ILE A 222 -14.74 4.16 -2.54
C ILE A 222 -14.97 3.50 -1.19
N SER A 223 -16.24 3.36 -0.84
CA SER A 223 -16.67 2.60 0.32
C SER A 223 -17.69 1.55 -0.09
N ILE A 224 -17.38 0.28 0.16
CA ILE A 224 -18.30 -0.84 -0.03
C ILE A 224 -19.01 -1.08 1.30
N GLN A 225 -20.30 -0.79 1.35
CA GLN A 225 -21.14 -0.88 2.55
C GLN A 225 -22.13 -2.02 2.45
N GLY A 226 -22.56 -2.57 3.58
CA GLY A 226 -23.58 -3.63 3.63
C GLY A 226 -23.73 -4.25 5.02
N GLY A 227 -24.69 -5.14 5.18
CA GLY A 227 -24.92 -5.88 6.42
C GLY A 227 -23.71 -6.71 6.88
N ALA A 228 -23.72 -7.14 8.14
CA ALA A 228 -22.73 -8.08 8.63
C ALA A 228 -22.83 -9.40 7.84
N GLY A 229 -21.68 -9.93 7.38
CA GLY A 229 -21.64 -11.17 6.61
C GLY A 229 -22.14 -11.08 5.16
N SER A 230 -22.40 -9.88 4.62
CA SER A 230 -22.85 -9.68 3.22
C SER A 230 -21.77 -9.89 2.15
N GLY A 231 -20.50 -10.08 2.54
CA GLY A 231 -19.39 -10.30 1.61
C GLY A 231 -18.62 -9.05 1.20
N LYS A 232 -18.77 -7.92 1.89
CA LYS A 232 -18.06 -6.65 1.59
C LYS A 232 -16.57 -6.80 1.40
N SER A 233 -15.88 -7.41 2.39
CA SER A 233 -14.43 -7.62 2.35
C SER A 233 -13.99 -8.47 1.16
N VAL A 234 -14.83 -9.45 0.77
CA VAL A 234 -14.60 -10.28 -0.42
C VAL A 234 -14.68 -9.45 -1.69
N LEU A 235 -15.67 -8.57 -1.80
CA LEU A 235 -15.83 -7.68 -2.96
C LEU A 235 -14.70 -6.64 -3.05
N CYS A 236 -14.30 -6.06 -1.92
CA CYS A 236 -13.12 -5.18 -1.88
C CYS A 236 -11.86 -5.93 -2.34
N LYS A 237 -11.62 -7.14 -1.82
CA LYS A 237 -10.49 -7.99 -2.25
C LYS A 237 -10.52 -8.24 -3.75
N LYS A 238 -11.64 -8.66 -4.31
CA LYS A 238 -11.80 -8.90 -5.77
C LYS A 238 -11.54 -7.63 -6.58
N TYR A 239 -12.03 -6.49 -6.14
CA TYR A 239 -11.79 -5.21 -6.80
C TYR A 239 -10.31 -4.86 -6.90
N VAL A 240 -9.52 -5.17 -5.85
CA VAL A 240 -8.08 -4.84 -5.81
C VAL A 240 -7.18 -5.99 -6.29
N GLU A 241 -7.72 -7.18 -6.58
CA GLU A 241 -6.96 -8.42 -6.84
C GLU A 241 -5.95 -8.31 -8.00
N ASN A 242 -6.29 -7.54 -9.04
CA ASN A 242 -5.44 -7.36 -10.21
C ASN A 242 -4.44 -6.19 -10.07
N GLU A 243 -4.47 -5.48 -8.97
CA GLU A 243 -3.60 -4.34 -8.72
C GLU A 243 -2.29 -4.78 -8.09
N LYS A 244 -1.19 -4.14 -8.51
CA LYS A 244 0.15 -4.54 -8.07
C LYS A 244 0.56 -3.96 -6.73
N LEU A 245 0.09 -2.78 -6.43
CA LEU A 245 0.46 -2.05 -5.23
C LEU A 245 -0.80 -1.85 -4.38
N VAL A 246 -1.00 -2.77 -3.45
CA VAL A 246 -2.12 -2.73 -2.50
C VAL A 246 -1.56 -2.83 -1.08
N LEU A 247 -1.79 -1.81 -0.28
CA LEU A 247 -1.53 -1.82 1.14
C LEU A 247 -2.85 -2.11 1.88
N TYR A 248 -2.95 -3.31 2.41
CA TYR A 248 -4.12 -3.79 3.15
C TYR A 248 -3.91 -3.63 4.64
N ALA A 249 -4.91 -3.11 5.33
CA ALA A 249 -5.00 -3.12 6.78
C ALA A 249 -6.45 -3.30 7.23
N ARG A 250 -6.64 -3.93 8.37
CA ARG A 250 -7.91 -3.86 9.08
C ARG A 250 -7.97 -2.55 9.87
N ALA A 251 -9.17 -2.01 10.01
CA ALA A 251 -9.39 -0.73 10.68
C ALA A 251 -8.89 -0.72 12.15
N GLU A 252 -8.91 -1.87 12.83
CA GLU A 252 -8.39 -2.00 14.19
C GLU A 252 -6.92 -1.60 14.32
N ARG A 253 -6.11 -1.75 13.26
CA ARG A 253 -4.71 -1.30 13.27
C ARG A 253 -4.57 0.21 13.52
N PHE A 254 -5.52 0.99 13.02
CA PHE A 254 -5.57 2.44 13.28
C PHE A 254 -5.84 2.78 14.74
N LEU A 255 -6.40 1.83 15.51
CA LEU A 255 -6.65 2.01 16.94
C LEU A 255 -5.41 1.70 17.78
N GLU A 256 -4.58 0.79 17.33
CA GLU A 256 -3.38 0.33 18.04
C GLU A 256 -2.20 1.27 17.82
N GLU A 257 -2.05 1.80 16.61
CA GLU A 257 -0.89 2.58 16.21
C GLU A 257 -1.08 4.08 16.49
N SER A 258 0.04 4.78 16.65
CA SER A 258 0.07 6.23 16.85
C SER A 258 0.45 7.01 15.59
N HIS A 259 1.08 6.34 14.63
CA HIS A 259 1.54 6.92 13.38
C HIS A 259 1.09 6.08 12.20
N ILE A 260 0.80 6.73 11.08
CA ILE A 260 0.36 6.06 9.85
C ILE A 260 1.40 5.06 9.32
N ASP A 261 2.68 5.36 9.49
CA ASP A 261 3.79 4.54 9.05
C ASP A 261 3.85 3.18 9.79
N ASP A 262 3.40 3.14 11.04
CA ASP A 262 3.41 1.93 11.87
C ASP A 262 2.34 0.93 11.42
N ILE A 263 1.25 1.40 10.80
CA ILE A 263 0.15 0.55 10.29
C ILE A 263 0.69 -0.46 9.27
N TRP A 264 1.58 -0.02 8.39
CA TRP A 264 2.20 -0.89 7.37
C TRP A 264 3.69 -1.15 7.62
N GLY A 265 4.30 -0.51 8.64
CA GLY A 265 5.71 -0.65 8.97
C GLY A 265 6.67 -0.05 7.95
N CYS A 266 6.21 0.92 7.14
CA CYS A 266 7.03 1.67 6.18
C CYS A 266 6.64 3.15 6.18
N CYS A 267 7.58 4.02 5.81
CA CYS A 267 7.30 5.45 5.66
C CYS A 267 6.40 5.67 4.44
N ILE A 268 5.14 6.03 4.67
CA ILE A 268 4.15 6.22 3.60
C ILE A 268 4.51 7.41 2.72
N GLN A 269 4.99 8.50 3.30
CA GLN A 269 5.42 9.68 2.55
C GLN A 269 6.51 9.32 1.52
N ASP A 270 7.56 8.62 1.96
CA ASP A 270 8.66 8.19 1.08
C ASP A 270 8.15 7.25 -0.04
N VAL A 271 7.19 6.37 0.29
CA VAL A 271 6.57 5.49 -0.71
C VAL A 271 5.82 6.31 -1.76
N LEU A 272 4.99 7.26 -1.34
CA LEU A 272 4.20 8.11 -2.24
C LEU A 272 5.08 8.94 -3.17
N GLU A 273 6.16 9.51 -2.66
CA GLU A 273 7.13 10.26 -3.46
C GLU A 273 7.84 9.39 -4.52
N CYS A 274 8.08 8.12 -4.20
CA CYS A 274 8.85 7.22 -5.06
C CYS A 274 8.01 6.44 -6.09
N ILE A 275 6.73 6.17 -5.85
CA ILE A 275 5.89 5.35 -6.76
C ILE A 275 5.42 6.07 -8.02
N ASN A 276 5.73 7.31 -8.17
CA ASN A 276 5.35 8.28 -9.21
C ASN A 276 4.52 7.71 -10.37
N GLY A 277 3.25 8.12 -10.46
CA GLY A 277 2.33 7.74 -11.54
C GLY A 277 1.79 6.30 -11.49
N LYS A 278 2.30 5.43 -10.61
CA LYS A 278 1.74 4.08 -10.42
C LYS A 278 0.59 4.11 -9.44
N LYS A 279 -0.48 3.40 -9.77
CA LYS A 279 -1.64 3.27 -8.91
C LYS A 279 -1.27 2.54 -7.63
N LEU A 280 -1.47 3.19 -6.48
CA LEU A 280 -1.39 2.62 -5.14
C LEU A 280 -2.78 2.60 -4.53
N ILE A 281 -3.17 1.48 -3.97
CA ILE A 281 -4.45 1.34 -3.28
C ILE A 281 -4.21 1.07 -1.80
N PHE A 282 -4.81 1.88 -0.93
CA PHE A 282 -4.98 1.58 0.47
C PHE A 282 -6.34 0.89 0.65
N PHE A 283 -6.33 -0.38 1.04
CA PHE A 283 -7.56 -1.09 1.38
C PHE A 283 -7.68 -1.22 2.89
N ILE A 284 -8.70 -0.56 3.45
CA ILE A 284 -8.99 -0.56 4.89
C ILE A 284 -10.30 -1.32 5.12
N ASP A 285 -10.19 -2.47 5.77
CA ASP A 285 -11.30 -3.38 5.99
C ASP A 285 -11.93 -3.17 7.37
N ALA A 286 -13.27 -3.27 7.44
CA ALA A 286 -14.07 -3.18 8.65
C ALA A 286 -13.98 -1.81 9.37
N LEU A 287 -14.23 -0.73 8.63
CA LEU A 287 -14.08 0.65 9.11
C LEU A 287 -15.00 0.99 10.29
N GLU A 288 -16.05 0.21 10.52
CA GLU A 288 -16.93 0.32 11.69
C GLU A 288 -16.18 0.32 13.02
N PHE A 289 -15.02 -0.33 13.11
CA PHE A 289 -14.24 -0.35 14.35
C PHE A 289 -13.60 0.99 14.71
N ILE A 290 -13.39 1.88 13.74
CA ILE A 290 -12.91 3.24 14.01
C ILE A 290 -14.07 4.17 14.33
N ALA A 291 -15.28 3.84 13.90
CA ALA A 291 -16.48 4.67 13.95
C ALA A 291 -16.82 5.17 15.35
N ASP A 292 -16.70 4.28 16.33
CA ASP A 292 -17.12 4.50 17.70
C ASP A 292 -15.96 4.93 18.62
N CYS A 293 -14.77 5.17 18.05
CA CYS A 293 -13.58 5.48 18.81
C CYS A 293 -13.32 6.97 18.97
N ALA A 294 -12.39 7.31 19.90
CA ALA A 294 -11.99 8.67 20.20
C ALA A 294 -11.54 9.45 18.94
N GLU A 295 -11.83 10.73 18.88
CA GLU A 295 -11.52 11.63 17.75
C GLU A 295 -10.09 11.48 17.23
N THR A 296 -9.10 11.27 18.11
CA THR A 296 -7.68 11.13 17.76
C THR A 296 -7.37 9.96 16.83
N LYS A 297 -8.16 8.87 16.88
CA LYS A 297 -7.96 7.70 16.02
C LYS A 297 -8.55 7.91 14.63
N PHE A 298 -9.57 8.73 14.55
CA PHE A 298 -10.12 9.16 13.28
C PHE A 298 -9.16 10.12 12.53
N GLU A 299 -8.35 10.89 13.25
CA GLU A 299 -7.34 11.79 12.69
C GLU A 299 -6.29 11.04 11.84
N LEU A 300 -5.89 9.82 12.20
CA LEU A 300 -4.98 9.01 11.37
C LEU A 300 -5.59 8.64 10.02
N LEU A 301 -6.87 8.30 10.03
CA LEU A 301 -7.57 7.99 8.79
C LEU A 301 -7.75 9.25 7.93
N GLN A 302 -8.12 10.36 8.53
CA GLN A 302 -8.21 11.64 7.84
C GLN A 302 -6.85 12.05 7.25
N TYR A 303 -5.78 11.92 8.02
CA TYR A 303 -4.41 12.18 7.55
C TYR A 303 -4.04 11.34 6.32
N LEU A 304 -4.48 10.06 6.25
CA LEU A 304 -4.30 9.24 5.06
C LEU A 304 -5.02 9.80 3.83
N TYR A 305 -6.26 10.28 4.01
CA TYR A 305 -7.01 10.91 2.92
C TYR A 305 -6.37 12.24 2.50
N ASP A 306 -5.91 13.06 3.45
CA ASP A 306 -5.23 14.33 3.17
C ASP A 306 -3.94 14.08 2.35
N MET A 307 -3.13 13.09 2.73
CA MET A 307 -1.97 12.67 1.93
C MET A 307 -2.38 12.18 0.54
N ALA A 308 -3.46 11.41 0.45
CA ALA A 308 -3.93 10.89 -0.83
C ALA A 308 -4.42 11.99 -1.78
N GLU A 309 -4.91 13.12 -1.27
CA GLU A 309 -5.29 14.28 -2.11
C GLU A 309 -4.09 14.91 -2.83
N GLU A 310 -2.91 14.85 -2.25
CA GLU A 310 -1.69 15.37 -2.87
C GLU A 310 -1.22 14.51 -4.07
N TYR A 311 -1.69 13.25 -4.18
CA TYR A 311 -1.24 12.28 -5.17
C TYR A 311 -2.40 11.70 -5.98
N GLN A 312 -2.50 12.04 -7.26
CA GLN A 312 -3.61 11.62 -8.13
C GLN A 312 -3.67 10.10 -8.40
N ASN A 313 -2.57 9.39 -8.17
CA ASN A 313 -2.44 7.95 -8.38
C ASN A 313 -2.74 7.11 -7.12
N VAL A 314 -3.19 7.75 -6.04
CA VAL A 314 -3.55 7.10 -4.78
C VAL A 314 -5.06 6.91 -4.71
N TYR A 315 -5.45 5.69 -4.35
CA TYR A 315 -6.84 5.27 -4.21
C TYR A 315 -7.07 4.71 -2.80
N ILE A 316 -8.24 4.97 -2.24
CA ILE A 316 -8.63 4.41 -0.94
C ILE A 316 -9.91 3.61 -1.12
N VAL A 317 -9.85 2.34 -0.72
CA VAL A 317 -10.95 1.39 -0.73
C VAL A 317 -11.26 1.02 0.71
N THR A 318 -12.52 1.16 1.11
CA THR A 318 -12.94 0.81 2.47
C THR A 318 -14.11 -0.14 2.45
N SER A 319 -14.20 -1.01 3.47
CA SER A 319 -15.42 -1.75 3.79
C SER A 319 -16.02 -1.23 5.09
N CYS A 320 -17.35 -1.13 5.18
CA CYS A 320 -18.04 -0.66 6.39
C CYS A 320 -19.43 -1.28 6.53
N ARG A 321 -19.94 -1.39 7.75
CA ARG A 321 -21.35 -1.77 7.99
C ARG A 321 -22.27 -0.58 7.72
N THR A 322 -23.42 -0.84 7.11
CA THR A 322 -24.46 0.19 6.88
C THR A 322 -25.04 0.76 8.17
N SER A 323 -24.99 0.01 9.27
CA SER A 323 -25.46 0.48 10.59
C SER A 323 -24.61 1.63 11.15
N ASP A 324 -23.34 1.73 10.75
CA ASP A 324 -22.35 2.60 11.38
C ASP A 324 -22.02 3.83 10.52
N LYS A 325 -23.05 4.36 9.83
CA LYS A 325 -22.95 5.52 8.93
C LYS A 325 -22.35 6.78 9.56
N ASN A 326 -22.48 6.95 10.88
CA ASN A 326 -22.00 8.16 11.57
C ASN A 326 -20.49 8.38 11.45
N ALA A 327 -19.70 7.30 11.36
CA ALA A 327 -18.26 7.39 11.11
C ALA A 327 -17.93 8.00 9.75
N PHE A 328 -18.76 7.69 8.76
CA PHE A 328 -18.56 8.13 7.40
C PHE A 328 -18.93 9.60 7.17
N ILE A 329 -19.90 10.14 7.90
CA ILE A 329 -20.39 11.51 7.68
C ILE A 329 -19.25 12.53 7.77
N LYS A 330 -18.31 12.36 8.69
CA LYS A 330 -17.15 13.25 8.83
C LYS A 330 -16.19 13.16 7.64
N LEU A 331 -15.98 11.95 7.10
CA LEU A 331 -15.13 11.75 5.92
C LEU A 331 -15.82 12.21 4.63
N GLU A 332 -17.11 11.90 4.48
CA GLU A 332 -17.90 12.31 3.32
C GLU A 332 -18.03 13.82 3.18
N THR A 333 -18.04 14.56 4.29
CA THR A 333 -18.08 16.03 4.25
C THR A 333 -16.77 16.64 3.74
N ASN A 334 -15.65 15.96 3.93
CA ASN A 334 -14.32 16.48 3.58
C ASN A 334 -13.80 15.90 2.24
N PHE A 335 -14.19 14.67 1.92
CA PHE A 335 -13.69 13.94 0.75
C PHE A 335 -14.85 13.40 -0.09
N SER A 336 -14.69 13.39 -1.42
CA SER A 336 -15.71 12.85 -2.34
C SER A 336 -15.67 11.31 -2.36
N ILE A 337 -16.22 10.67 -1.32
CA ILE A 337 -16.24 9.21 -1.20
C ILE A 337 -17.48 8.65 -1.90
N LYS A 338 -17.30 7.74 -2.85
CA LYS A 338 -18.38 7.04 -3.51
C LYS A 338 -18.79 5.80 -2.72
N ILE A 339 -20.06 5.73 -2.34
CA ILE A 339 -20.62 4.59 -1.61
C ILE A 339 -21.26 3.60 -2.59
N TYR A 340 -20.94 2.31 -2.38
CA TYR A 340 -21.56 1.18 -3.06
C TYR A 340 -22.17 0.25 -2.03
N GLU A 341 -23.47 0.08 -2.07
CA GLU A 341 -24.19 -0.80 -1.13
C GLU A 341 -24.28 -2.22 -1.66
N VAL A 342 -23.82 -3.17 -0.84
CA VAL A 342 -23.94 -4.61 -1.08
C VAL A 342 -25.21 -5.10 -0.44
N GLY A 343 -26.14 -5.51 -1.26
CA GLY A 343 -27.39 -6.13 -0.81
C GLY A 343 -27.24 -7.56 -0.28
N ASP A 344 -28.31 -8.05 0.28
CA ASP A 344 -28.47 -9.45 0.63
C ASP A 344 -28.34 -10.37 -0.61
N ILE A 345 -28.27 -11.68 -0.39
CA ILE A 345 -28.33 -12.66 -1.48
C ILE A 345 -29.65 -12.49 -2.21
N THR A 346 -29.58 -12.36 -3.53
CA THR A 346 -30.76 -12.27 -4.41
C THR A 346 -31.42 -13.62 -4.60
N GLU A 347 -32.68 -13.63 -5.04
CA GLU A 347 -33.42 -14.88 -5.35
C GLU A 347 -32.70 -15.73 -6.42
N ASP A 348 -32.07 -15.09 -7.42
CA ASP A 348 -31.32 -15.78 -8.47
C ASP A 348 -30.02 -16.41 -7.91
N GLU A 349 -29.26 -15.67 -7.09
CA GLU A 349 -28.06 -16.20 -6.39
C GLU A 349 -28.47 -17.37 -5.48
N LEU A 350 -29.57 -17.23 -4.74
CA LEU A 350 -30.09 -18.28 -3.85
C LEU A 350 -30.55 -19.50 -4.64
N ALA A 351 -31.19 -19.31 -5.79
CA ALA A 351 -31.60 -20.41 -6.67
C ALA A 351 -30.40 -21.24 -7.18
N LEU A 352 -29.28 -20.58 -7.47
CA LEU A 352 -28.03 -21.26 -7.83
C LEU A 352 -27.43 -22.02 -6.65
N LEU A 353 -27.41 -21.42 -5.47
CA LEU A 353 -26.94 -22.06 -4.24
C LEU A 353 -27.79 -23.28 -3.85
N MET A 354 -29.11 -23.22 -4.04
CA MET A 354 -30.00 -24.36 -3.81
C MET A 354 -29.75 -25.53 -4.75
N LYS A 355 -29.34 -25.27 -6.00
CA LYS A 355 -28.92 -26.32 -6.93
C LYS A 355 -27.61 -26.98 -6.53
N GLN A 356 -26.66 -26.18 -6.01
CA GLN A 356 -25.34 -26.65 -5.60
C GLN A 356 -25.39 -27.38 -4.26
N TYR A 357 -26.18 -26.89 -3.30
CA TYR A 357 -26.23 -27.38 -1.93
C TYR A 357 -27.65 -27.80 -1.52
N PRO A 358 -27.95 -29.13 -1.47
CA PRO A 358 -29.28 -29.65 -1.11
C PRO A 358 -29.79 -29.18 0.27
N ILE A 359 -28.87 -28.95 1.22
CA ILE A 359 -29.24 -28.44 2.55
C ILE A 359 -29.89 -27.05 2.46
N ILE A 360 -29.37 -26.15 1.62
CA ILE A 360 -29.95 -24.82 1.41
C ILE A 360 -31.35 -24.90 0.80
N HIS A 361 -31.57 -25.83 -0.13
CA HIS A 361 -32.91 -26.09 -0.71
C HIS A 361 -33.87 -26.58 0.38
N LYS A 362 -33.44 -27.46 1.27
CA LYS A 362 -34.25 -27.97 2.36
C LYS A 362 -34.64 -26.84 3.32
N MET A 363 -33.69 -26.01 3.72
CA MET A 363 -33.93 -24.84 4.58
C MET A 363 -34.88 -23.83 3.98
N TYR A 364 -34.74 -23.55 2.69
CA TYR A 364 -35.61 -22.62 1.98
C TYR A 364 -37.09 -23.09 1.97
N LYS A 365 -37.30 -24.40 1.82
CA LYS A 365 -38.66 -25.00 1.83
C LYS A 365 -39.39 -24.88 3.17
N THR A 366 -38.65 -24.86 4.29
CA THR A 366 -39.25 -24.75 5.64
C THR A 366 -39.70 -23.35 5.99
N ASN A 367 -39.25 -22.34 5.21
CA ASN A 367 -39.50 -20.92 5.42
C ASN A 367 -39.12 -20.34 6.80
N SER A 368 -38.45 -21.15 7.63
CA SER A 368 -38.06 -20.78 8.99
C SER A 368 -36.67 -20.15 9.07
N TYR A 369 -35.93 -20.11 7.93
CA TYR A 369 -34.52 -19.69 7.90
C TYR A 369 -34.24 -18.61 6.85
N VAL A 370 -35.30 -17.91 6.38
CA VAL A 370 -35.20 -17.01 5.21
C VAL A 370 -34.18 -15.89 5.46
N ASP A 371 -34.13 -15.33 6.65
CA ASP A 371 -33.22 -14.23 6.95
C ASP A 371 -31.76 -14.69 7.06
N LEU A 372 -31.51 -15.91 7.54
CA LEU A 372 -30.15 -16.48 7.54
C LEU A 372 -29.65 -16.78 6.11
N LEU A 373 -30.55 -17.23 5.21
CA LEU A 373 -30.21 -17.52 3.83
C LEU A 373 -29.94 -16.26 2.98
N LYS A 374 -30.22 -15.08 3.49
CA LYS A 374 -29.85 -13.81 2.87
C LYS A 374 -28.37 -13.49 3.03
N SER A 375 -27.67 -14.13 3.97
CA SER A 375 -26.29 -13.84 4.31
C SER A 375 -25.33 -14.92 3.79
N PRO A 376 -24.36 -14.57 2.90
CA PRO A 376 -23.31 -15.49 2.47
C PRO A 376 -22.56 -16.16 3.63
N PHE A 377 -22.38 -15.44 4.72
CA PHE A 377 -21.71 -15.94 5.92
C PHE A 377 -22.42 -17.15 6.53
N TYR A 378 -23.73 -17.04 6.78
CA TYR A 378 -24.50 -18.14 7.36
C TYR A 378 -24.59 -19.33 6.42
N ILE A 379 -24.75 -19.08 5.12
CA ILE A 379 -24.74 -20.15 4.11
C ILE A 379 -23.41 -20.89 4.14
N ASN A 380 -22.28 -20.17 4.12
CA ASN A 380 -20.97 -20.79 4.21
C ASN A 380 -20.82 -21.63 5.49
N LEU A 381 -21.23 -21.09 6.63
CA LEU A 381 -21.12 -21.77 7.90
C LEU A 381 -21.95 -23.07 7.94
N ILE A 382 -23.16 -23.03 7.43
CA ILE A 382 -24.08 -24.17 7.36
C ILE A 382 -23.53 -25.26 6.44
N VAL A 383 -23.11 -24.89 5.26
CA VAL A 383 -22.61 -25.84 4.24
C VAL A 383 -21.28 -26.44 4.67
N SER A 384 -20.32 -25.62 5.11
CA SER A 384 -18.98 -26.08 5.49
C SER A 384 -18.98 -27.01 6.72
N ASN A 385 -19.96 -26.88 7.61
CA ASN A 385 -20.08 -27.75 8.77
C ASN A 385 -21.05 -28.94 8.56
N SER A 386 -21.58 -29.12 7.36
CA SER A 386 -22.54 -30.22 7.03
C SER A 386 -23.63 -30.39 8.09
N MET A 387 -24.23 -29.27 8.51
CA MET A 387 -25.16 -29.26 9.65
C MET A 387 -26.39 -30.14 9.42
N ASP A 388 -26.80 -30.93 10.41
CA ASP A 388 -28.09 -31.60 10.39
C ASP A 388 -29.18 -30.64 10.89
N ILE A 389 -29.97 -30.10 9.96
CA ILE A 389 -31.04 -29.17 10.28
C ILE A 389 -32.36 -29.85 10.70
N ASP A 390 -32.45 -31.19 10.63
CA ASP A 390 -33.71 -31.89 10.90
C ASP A 390 -34.19 -31.77 12.34
N ASN A 391 -33.23 -31.54 13.26
CA ASN A 391 -33.48 -31.37 14.69
C ASN A 391 -33.50 -29.92 15.15
N ILE A 392 -33.40 -28.95 14.19
CA ILE A 392 -33.34 -27.52 14.47
C ILE A 392 -34.66 -26.90 14.02
N GLY A 393 -35.43 -26.35 14.97
CA GLY A 393 -36.82 -25.94 14.66
C GLY A 393 -36.94 -24.58 13.97
N ASP A 394 -36.05 -23.63 14.29
CA ASP A 394 -36.14 -22.26 13.84
C ASP A 394 -34.77 -21.57 13.77
N GLU A 395 -34.77 -20.32 13.32
CA GLU A 395 -33.56 -19.50 13.17
C GLU A 395 -32.83 -19.27 14.49
N ASN A 396 -33.53 -19.04 15.60
CA ASN A 396 -32.90 -18.82 16.90
C ASN A 396 -32.21 -20.07 17.39
N SER A 397 -32.86 -21.23 17.26
CA SER A 397 -32.28 -22.52 17.58
C SER A 397 -31.05 -22.84 16.75
N LEU A 398 -31.04 -22.42 15.46
CA LEU A 398 -29.88 -22.56 14.58
C LEU A 398 -28.72 -21.64 15.00
N ARG A 399 -29.01 -20.41 15.37
CA ARG A 399 -27.99 -19.48 15.89
C ARG A 399 -27.37 -20.01 17.19
N GLU A 400 -28.21 -20.55 18.07
CA GLU A 400 -27.76 -21.19 19.32
C GLU A 400 -26.92 -22.45 19.06
N TYR A 401 -27.32 -23.28 18.11
CA TYR A 401 -26.55 -24.44 17.66
C TYR A 401 -25.18 -24.05 17.12
N ILE A 402 -25.12 -23.02 16.24
CA ILE A 402 -23.87 -22.50 15.69
C ILE A 402 -22.96 -21.99 16.82
N TRP A 403 -23.50 -21.22 17.74
CA TRP A 403 -22.73 -20.73 18.87
C TRP A 403 -22.13 -21.86 19.71
N LYS A 404 -22.97 -22.80 20.13
CA LYS A 404 -22.54 -23.92 20.99
C LYS A 404 -21.58 -24.86 20.28
N ASN A 405 -21.90 -25.32 19.10
CA ASN A 405 -21.21 -26.46 18.48
C ASN A 405 -20.08 -26.03 17.51
N ILE A 406 -20.16 -24.87 16.93
CA ILE A 406 -19.13 -24.38 15.98
C ILE A 406 -18.19 -23.40 16.65
N ILE A 407 -18.73 -22.42 17.37
CA ILE A 407 -17.91 -21.40 18.01
C ILE A 407 -17.33 -21.88 19.33
N CYS A 408 -18.15 -22.45 20.20
CA CYS A 408 -17.74 -22.94 21.52
C CYS A 408 -17.28 -24.40 21.52
N LEU A 409 -17.34 -25.10 20.39
CA LEU A 409 -16.89 -26.50 20.21
C LEU A 409 -17.47 -27.48 21.27
N GLU A 410 -18.72 -27.32 21.70
CA GLU A 410 -19.28 -28.02 22.84
C GLU A 410 -19.15 -29.56 22.69
N GLU A 411 -19.42 -30.09 21.50
CA GLU A 411 -19.29 -31.53 21.22
C GLU A 411 -17.84 -31.93 20.90
N LYS A 412 -17.09 -31.09 20.19
CA LYS A 412 -15.75 -31.40 19.71
C LYS A 412 -14.65 -31.21 20.75
N SER A 413 -14.89 -30.39 21.78
CA SER A 413 -13.88 -30.08 22.81
C SER A 413 -13.31 -31.34 23.49
N ARG A 414 -14.14 -32.37 23.63
CA ARG A 414 -13.74 -33.67 24.21
C ARG A 414 -12.65 -34.39 23.39
N MET A 415 -12.64 -34.18 22.05
CA MET A 415 -11.63 -34.78 21.18
C MET A 415 -10.23 -34.20 21.44
N TYR A 416 -10.18 -32.99 21.95
CA TYR A 416 -8.96 -32.29 22.34
C TYR A 416 -8.62 -32.43 23.83
N GLY A 417 -9.42 -33.21 24.58
CA GLY A 417 -9.23 -33.38 26.03
C GLY A 417 -9.56 -32.11 26.83
N ILE A 418 -10.34 -31.18 26.27
CA ILE A 418 -10.68 -29.90 26.88
C ILE A 418 -12.11 -29.91 27.37
N LEU A 419 -12.35 -29.31 28.54
CA LEU A 419 -13.70 -29.16 29.08
C LEU A 419 -14.45 -28.05 28.27
N SER A 420 -15.68 -28.32 27.85
CA SER A 420 -16.47 -27.39 27.03
C SER A 420 -16.69 -26.02 27.69
N ASN A 421 -16.87 -25.99 29.03
CA ASN A 421 -17.01 -24.74 29.76
C ASN A 421 -15.74 -23.85 29.66
N LYS A 422 -14.55 -24.43 29.61
CA LYS A 422 -13.30 -23.67 29.42
C LYS A 422 -13.19 -23.10 28.01
N VAL A 423 -13.72 -23.80 26.99
CA VAL A 423 -13.79 -23.27 25.63
C VAL A 423 -14.70 -22.06 25.61
N ILE A 424 -15.90 -22.17 26.20
CA ILE A 424 -16.86 -21.06 26.29
C ILE A 424 -16.22 -19.86 26.99
N GLU A 425 -15.63 -20.05 28.18
CA GLU A 425 -14.95 -18.97 28.91
C GLU A 425 -13.83 -18.30 28.08
N THR A 426 -13.08 -19.07 27.31
CA THR A 426 -12.01 -18.53 26.45
C THR A 426 -12.57 -17.73 25.29
N VAL A 427 -13.60 -18.25 24.61
CA VAL A 427 -14.25 -17.56 23.50
C VAL A 427 -14.91 -16.27 24.00
N GLU A 428 -15.64 -16.33 25.10
CA GLU A 428 -16.25 -15.15 25.73
C GLU A 428 -15.19 -14.12 26.14
N LYS A 429 -14.06 -14.55 26.69
CA LYS A 429 -12.93 -13.67 27.01
C LYS A 429 -12.42 -12.96 25.77
N ILE A 430 -12.24 -13.67 24.65
CA ILE A 430 -11.78 -13.07 23.37
C ILE A 430 -12.78 -12.02 22.90
N VAL A 431 -14.07 -12.34 22.89
CA VAL A 431 -15.15 -11.43 22.46
C VAL A 431 -15.21 -10.21 23.38
N PHE A 432 -15.19 -10.43 24.69
CA PHE A 432 -15.35 -9.36 25.66
C PHE A 432 -14.16 -8.40 25.70
N GLU A 433 -12.93 -8.93 25.69
CA GLU A 433 -11.73 -8.09 25.66
C GLU A 433 -11.64 -7.29 24.36
N ARG A 434 -12.04 -7.90 23.24
CA ARG A 434 -12.11 -7.21 21.95
C ARG A 434 -13.13 -6.07 21.98
N ALA A 435 -14.35 -6.33 22.44
CA ALA A 435 -15.41 -5.34 22.54
C ALA A 435 -15.04 -4.21 23.52
N ARG A 436 -14.39 -4.54 24.64
CA ARG A 436 -14.03 -3.58 25.68
C ARG A 436 -12.86 -2.68 25.31
N LYS A 437 -11.84 -3.24 24.64
CA LYS A 437 -10.58 -2.54 24.37
C LYS A 437 -10.47 -2.04 22.94
N PHE A 438 -11.43 -2.39 22.08
CA PHE A 438 -11.36 -2.15 20.64
C PHE A 438 -10.04 -2.67 20.01
N MET A 439 -9.49 -3.75 20.54
CA MET A 439 -8.25 -4.35 20.07
C MET A 439 -8.50 -5.42 19.01
N LEU A 440 -7.47 -5.70 18.19
CA LEU A 440 -7.48 -6.78 17.19
C LEU A 440 -7.84 -8.14 17.78
N GLY A 441 -7.48 -8.36 19.04
CA GLY A 441 -7.70 -9.63 19.74
C GLY A 441 -7.00 -9.64 21.09
N ILE A 442 -6.81 -10.81 21.65
CA ILE A 442 -6.02 -11.01 22.86
C ILE A 442 -4.65 -11.57 22.52
N HIS A 443 -3.64 -11.31 23.37
CA HIS A 443 -2.30 -11.84 23.15
C HIS A 443 -2.31 -13.37 23.23
N LYS A 444 -1.56 -14.04 22.38
CA LYS A 444 -1.51 -15.51 22.30
C LYS A 444 -1.13 -16.17 23.63
N ASP A 445 -0.28 -15.50 24.43
CA ASP A 445 0.15 -16.01 25.74
C ASP A 445 -0.97 -15.96 26.80
N ASP A 446 -2.07 -15.26 26.52
CA ASP A 446 -3.26 -15.21 27.39
C ASP A 446 -4.23 -16.39 27.18
N ILE A 447 -3.92 -17.27 26.22
CA ILE A 447 -4.68 -18.50 25.93
C ILE A 447 -3.80 -19.71 26.19
N ASP A 448 -4.38 -20.74 26.82
CA ASP A 448 -3.74 -22.04 26.96
C ASP A 448 -3.39 -22.63 25.59
N ARG A 449 -2.22 -23.31 25.48
CA ARG A 449 -1.72 -23.81 24.19
C ARG A 449 -2.62 -24.86 23.55
N ASP A 450 -3.15 -25.76 24.35
CA ASP A 450 -4.02 -26.84 23.85
C ASP A 450 -5.35 -26.24 23.39
N MET A 451 -5.87 -25.28 24.14
CA MET A 451 -7.03 -24.49 23.77
C MET A 451 -6.82 -23.73 22.48
N MET A 452 -5.69 -23.02 22.34
CA MET A 452 -5.33 -22.30 21.14
C MET A 452 -5.25 -23.24 19.93
N HIS A 453 -4.59 -24.40 20.09
CA HIS A 453 -4.49 -25.41 19.04
C HIS A 453 -5.88 -25.92 18.61
N ALA A 454 -6.77 -26.26 19.57
CA ALA A 454 -8.11 -26.71 19.26
C ALA A 454 -8.92 -25.66 18.47
N LEU A 455 -8.94 -24.41 18.96
CA LEU A 455 -9.69 -23.32 18.33
C LEU A 455 -9.14 -22.95 16.96
N LEU A 456 -7.81 -22.99 16.75
CA LEU A 456 -7.18 -22.78 15.43
C LEU A 456 -7.50 -23.90 14.46
N SER A 457 -7.41 -25.17 14.90
CA SER A 457 -7.68 -26.36 14.08
C SER A 457 -9.12 -26.42 13.60
N GLU A 458 -10.06 -26.01 14.43
CA GLU A 458 -11.48 -25.94 14.08
C GLU A 458 -11.87 -24.63 13.37
N GLY A 459 -10.90 -23.74 13.15
CA GLY A 459 -11.13 -22.49 12.43
C GLY A 459 -12.01 -21.49 13.16
N VAL A 460 -12.10 -21.55 14.49
CA VAL A 460 -12.87 -20.62 15.32
C VAL A 460 -12.12 -19.31 15.50
N ILE A 461 -10.81 -19.42 15.68
CA ILE A 461 -9.93 -18.27 15.85
C ILE A 461 -8.94 -18.17 14.69
N ALA A 462 -8.39 -16.99 14.51
CA ALA A 462 -7.27 -16.71 13.60
C ALA A 462 -6.14 -16.04 14.38
N GLN A 463 -4.90 -16.41 14.05
CA GLN A 463 -3.71 -15.78 14.60
C GLN A 463 -3.17 -14.75 13.64
N GLN A 464 -2.84 -13.56 14.15
CA GLN A 464 -2.17 -12.49 13.41
C GLN A 464 -0.99 -11.98 14.24
N GLY A 465 0.22 -12.43 13.91
CA GLY A 465 1.40 -12.17 14.72
C GLY A 465 1.27 -12.80 16.11
N ASP A 466 1.33 -11.97 17.14
CA ASP A 466 1.18 -12.42 18.54
C ASP A 466 -0.26 -12.32 19.07
N TYR A 467 -1.20 -11.87 18.22
CA TYR A 467 -2.60 -11.70 18.60
C TYR A 467 -3.50 -12.81 18.06
N ILE A 468 -4.52 -13.14 18.85
CA ILE A 468 -5.55 -14.12 18.54
C ILE A 468 -6.90 -13.42 18.53
N ARG A 469 -7.68 -13.64 17.46
CA ARG A 469 -9.02 -13.07 17.30
C ARG A 469 -10.01 -14.14 16.87
N LEU A 470 -11.30 -13.90 17.05
CA LEU A 470 -12.30 -14.73 16.39
C LEU A 470 -12.18 -14.59 14.87
N LYS A 471 -12.33 -15.70 14.17
CA LYS A 471 -12.37 -15.71 12.70
C LYS A 471 -13.63 -15.01 12.19
N TYR A 472 -14.70 -15.06 12.96
CA TYR A 472 -16.01 -14.56 12.58
C TYR A 472 -16.38 -13.32 13.41
N ASP A 473 -16.44 -12.15 12.76
CA ASP A 473 -16.75 -10.86 13.39
C ASP A 473 -18.26 -10.61 13.58
N ILE A 474 -19.10 -11.60 13.28
CA ILE A 474 -20.56 -11.47 13.33
C ILE A 474 -21.16 -11.83 14.69
N PHE A 475 -20.37 -12.44 15.57
CA PHE A 475 -20.78 -12.83 16.92
C PHE A 475 -20.29 -11.87 17.99
#